data_f613c60fcf6c4f050e2579ea9640c523
#
_entry.id   f613c60fcf6c4f050e2579ea9640c523
#
_cell.length_a   1.000
_cell.length_b   1.000
_cell.length_c   1.000
_cell.angle_alpha   90.00
_cell.angle_beta   90.00
_cell.angle_gamma   90.00
#
_symmetry.space_group_name_H-M   'P 1'
#
loop_
_entity.id
_entity.type
_entity.pdbx_description
1 polymer ?
#
loop_
_entity_poly.entity_id
_entity_poly.type
_entity_poly.pdbx_seq_one_letter_code
_entity_poly.pdbx_strand_id
1 'polypeptide(L)'
;MRALVLSFLLGAALFAAGKQTFTGTITDDLCAHEGGHSKMGMGPTDAECARACIDAHGARYVLYDGKNVYTLSDQRKPEPFAGQRVLVTGTLDAKTKTIHVDSNTTAR
;
A
#
# COMPACT_ATOMS: atom_id res chain seq x y z
N MET A 1 -42.79 19.13 -10.26
CA MET A 1 -42.61 18.11 -10.48
C MET A 1 -41.49 17.79 -10.95
N ARG A 2 -40.67 17.92 -11.11
CA ARG A 2 -39.80 17.60 -11.74
C ARG A 2 -38.50 17.83 -11.17
N ALA A 3 -38.13 18.30 -10.40
CA ALA A 3 -36.85 18.65 -9.98
C ALA A 3 -36.16 17.72 -9.10
N LEU A 4 -36.62 16.60 -8.92
CA LEU A 4 -36.03 15.80 -8.01
C LEU A 4 -34.94 14.99 -8.42
N VAL A 5 -34.64 14.88 -9.50
CA VAL A 5 -33.65 14.00 -9.93
C VAL A 5 -32.27 14.23 -9.55
N LEU A 6 -31.90 15.40 -9.21
CA LEU A 6 -30.55 15.70 -8.96
C LEU A 6 -29.87 15.07 -7.82
N SER A 7 -30.58 14.71 -6.85
CA SER A 7 -29.94 14.20 -5.66
C SER A 7 -29.18 12.94 -5.84
N PHE A 8 -29.43 12.21 -6.86
CA PHE A 8 -28.75 10.97 -6.99
C PHE A 8 -27.31 11.08 -7.27
N LEU A 9 -26.89 12.13 -7.88
CA LEU A 9 -25.52 12.27 -8.25
C LEU A 9 -24.61 12.35 -7.07
N LEU A 10 -25.09 12.91 -5.99
CA LEU A 10 -24.27 13.06 -4.84
C LEU A 10 -23.97 11.75 -4.15
N GLY A 11 -24.90 10.87 -4.17
CA GLY A 11 -24.70 9.60 -3.54
C GLY A 11 -23.60 8.80 -4.15
N ALA A 12 -23.46 8.87 -5.44
CA ALA A 12 -22.45 8.13 -6.13
C ALA A 12 -21.05 8.60 -5.75
N ALA A 13 -20.89 9.86 -5.53
CA ALA A 13 -19.58 10.39 -5.19
C ALA A 13 -19.06 9.89 -3.84
N LEU A 14 -19.94 9.60 -2.94
CA LEU A 14 -19.52 9.15 -1.63
C LEU A 14 -18.91 7.75 -1.64
N PHE A 15 -19.32 6.93 -2.55
CA PHE A 15 -18.77 5.59 -2.58
C PHE A 15 -17.33 5.54 -2.99
N ALA A 16 -16.85 6.54 -3.70
CA ALA A 16 -15.49 6.53 -4.17
C ALA A 16 -14.50 6.59 -3.04
N ALA A 17 -14.93 7.07 -1.87
CA ALA A 17 -14.04 7.17 -0.74
C ALA A 17 -14.11 5.97 0.20
N GLY A 18 -14.77 4.90 -0.20
CA GLY A 18 -14.94 3.75 0.67
C GLY A 18 -13.72 2.89 0.82
N LYS A 19 -13.78 1.96 1.72
CA LYS A 19 -12.70 1.02 1.94
C LYS A 19 -12.54 0.09 0.75
N GLN A 20 -11.30 -0.26 0.48
CA GLN A 20 -10.96 -1.17 -0.60
C GLN A 20 -9.96 -2.18 -0.10
N THR A 21 -9.79 -3.25 -0.84
CA THR A 21 -8.77 -4.25 -0.55
C THR A 21 -7.74 -4.22 -1.66
N PHE A 22 -6.48 -4.13 -1.25
CA PHE A 22 -5.36 -4.06 -2.17
C PHE A 22 -4.50 -5.29 -1.98
N THR A 23 -4.03 -5.88 -3.05
CA THR A 23 -3.17 -7.05 -3.00
C THR A 23 -1.79 -6.68 -3.52
N GLY A 24 -0.77 -7.05 -2.79
CA GLY A 24 0.59 -6.78 -3.23
C GLY A 24 1.61 -7.32 -2.25
N THR A 25 2.84 -6.91 -2.43
CA THR A 25 3.95 -7.35 -1.59
C THR A 25 4.38 -6.19 -0.70
N ILE A 26 4.64 -6.48 0.56
CA ILE A 26 5.19 -5.48 1.46
C ILE A 26 6.69 -5.38 1.19
N THR A 27 7.13 -4.19 0.83
CA THR A 27 8.54 -3.93 0.61
C THR A 27 8.82 -2.51 1.11
N ASP A 28 9.98 -1.98 0.83
CA ASP A 28 10.27 -0.59 1.16
C ASP A 28 10.25 0.25 -0.12
N ASP A 29 10.13 1.55 0.03
CA ASP A 29 10.00 2.42 -1.13
C ASP A 29 11.27 2.46 -2.00
N LEU A 30 12.43 2.27 -1.41
CA LEU A 30 13.66 2.26 -2.21
C LEU A 30 13.72 1.02 -3.10
N CYS A 31 13.45 -0.16 -2.56
CA CYS A 31 13.43 -1.38 -3.36
C CYS A 31 12.35 -1.32 -4.42
N ALA A 32 11.19 -0.79 -4.08
CA ALA A 32 10.09 -0.70 -5.04
C ALA A 32 10.46 0.18 -6.24
N HIS A 33 11.12 1.30 -5.98
CA HIS A 33 11.52 2.21 -7.05
C HIS A 33 12.64 1.64 -7.90
N GLU A 34 13.51 0.82 -7.31
CA GLU A 34 14.62 0.23 -8.05
C GLU A 34 14.26 -1.05 -8.78
N GLY A 35 13.05 -1.53 -8.63
CA GLY A 35 12.61 -2.74 -9.32
C GLY A 35 12.81 -4.02 -8.54
N GLY A 36 13.09 -3.92 -7.26
CA GLY A 36 13.14 -5.08 -6.38
C GLY A 36 14.41 -5.13 -5.54
N HIS A 37 14.39 -6.01 -4.55
CA HIS A 37 15.46 -6.09 -3.57
C HIS A 37 16.80 -6.51 -4.20
N SER A 38 16.76 -7.29 -5.26
CA SER A 38 18.00 -7.76 -5.88
C SER A 38 18.83 -6.61 -6.44
N LYS A 39 18.20 -5.50 -6.75
CA LYS A 39 18.90 -4.34 -7.27
C LYS A 39 19.50 -3.49 -6.17
N MET A 40 18.94 -3.54 -4.98
CA MET A 40 19.45 -2.76 -3.86
C MET A 40 20.58 -3.47 -3.13
N GLY A 41 20.59 -4.80 -3.13
CA GLY A 41 21.66 -5.57 -2.50
C GLY A 41 21.75 -5.39 -1.01
N MET A 42 20.67 -5.09 -0.34
CA MET A 42 20.67 -4.81 1.10
C MET A 42 20.38 -6.04 1.96
N GLY A 43 20.36 -7.21 1.39
CA GLY A 43 20.11 -8.43 2.13
C GLY A 43 19.76 -9.56 1.20
N PRO A 44 19.85 -10.81 1.65
CA PRO A 44 19.63 -11.96 0.78
C PRO A 44 18.18 -12.26 0.45
N THR A 45 17.24 -11.71 1.19
CA THR A 45 15.80 -11.92 0.92
C THR A 45 15.11 -10.58 0.82
N ASP A 46 13.90 -10.60 0.26
CA ASP A 46 13.08 -9.39 0.17
C ASP A 46 12.83 -8.80 1.56
N ALA A 47 12.54 -9.66 2.53
CA ALA A 47 12.27 -9.22 3.89
C ALA A 47 13.48 -8.53 4.51
N GLU A 48 14.64 -9.14 4.37
CA GLU A 48 15.86 -8.57 4.95
C GLU A 48 16.26 -7.29 4.25
N CYS A 49 16.11 -7.25 2.94
CA CYS A 49 16.42 -6.04 2.18
C CYS A 49 15.50 -4.89 2.59
N ALA A 50 14.21 -5.14 2.71
CA ALA A 50 13.26 -4.10 3.09
C ALA A 50 13.59 -3.55 4.47
N ARG A 51 13.83 -4.44 5.43
CA ARG A 51 14.15 -4.01 6.79
C ARG A 51 15.45 -3.24 6.86
N ALA A 52 16.45 -3.68 6.12
CA ALA A 52 17.74 -2.99 6.09
C ALA A 52 17.61 -1.59 5.49
N CYS A 53 16.83 -1.44 4.45
CA CYS A 53 16.59 -0.13 3.85
C CYS A 53 15.88 0.82 4.82
N ILE A 54 14.93 0.29 5.56
CA ILE A 54 14.21 1.09 6.54
C ILE A 54 15.15 1.53 7.66
N ASP A 55 15.95 0.61 8.17
CA ASP A 55 16.86 0.92 9.27
C ASP A 55 18.01 1.81 8.85
N ALA A 56 18.61 1.54 7.71
CA ALA A 56 19.82 2.23 7.30
C ALA A 56 19.56 3.52 6.54
N HIS A 57 18.47 3.59 5.80
CA HIS A 57 18.20 4.72 4.89
C HIS A 57 16.93 5.47 5.17
N GLY A 58 16.20 5.10 6.22
CA GLY A 58 14.95 5.78 6.54
C GLY A 58 13.85 5.52 5.54
N ALA A 59 13.92 4.42 4.82
CA ALA A 59 12.88 4.05 3.89
C ALA A 59 11.58 3.73 4.63
N ARG A 60 10.49 3.65 3.91
CA ARG A 60 9.18 3.37 4.48
C ARG A 60 8.60 2.13 3.85
N TYR A 61 7.80 1.40 4.63
CA TYR A 61 7.09 0.24 4.10
C TYR A 61 6.01 0.71 3.13
N VAL A 62 5.95 0.02 2.00
CA VAL A 62 4.96 0.29 0.96
C VAL A 62 4.33 -1.02 0.51
N LEU A 63 3.20 -0.93 -0.16
CA LEU A 63 2.60 -2.06 -0.84
C LEU A 63 2.89 -1.90 -2.32
N TYR A 64 3.51 -2.91 -2.90
CA TYR A 64 3.85 -2.90 -4.32
C TYR A 64 3.03 -3.97 -5.01
N ASP A 65 2.22 -3.59 -5.98
CA ASP A 65 1.35 -4.54 -6.67
C ASP A 65 1.88 -4.98 -8.03
N GLY A 66 3.12 -4.65 -8.33
CA GLY A 66 3.73 -4.94 -9.61
C GLY A 66 3.71 -3.75 -10.55
N LYS A 67 2.95 -2.73 -10.21
CA LYS A 67 2.80 -1.56 -11.03
C LYS A 67 2.75 -0.30 -10.19
N ASN A 68 1.96 -0.31 -9.14
CA ASN A 68 1.79 0.83 -8.26
C ASN A 68 2.52 0.62 -6.95
N VAL A 69 3.04 1.72 -6.41
CA VAL A 69 3.69 1.73 -5.11
C VAL A 69 2.84 2.60 -4.21
N TYR A 70 2.26 1.98 -3.18
CA TYR A 70 1.40 2.70 -2.24
C TYR A 70 2.10 2.83 -0.90
N THR A 71 2.21 4.04 -0.40
CA THR A 71 2.71 4.26 0.95
C THR A 71 1.64 3.79 1.93
N LEU A 72 2.05 3.17 3.01
CA LEU A 72 1.12 2.70 4.04
C LEU A 72 1.16 3.67 5.21
N SER A 73 -0.03 4.07 5.66
CA SER A 73 -0.12 5.02 6.77
C SER A 73 0.42 4.43 8.06
N ASP A 74 0.28 3.12 8.23
CA ASP A 74 0.76 2.43 9.40
C ASP A 74 2.06 1.72 9.02
N GLN A 75 3.12 2.05 9.71
CA GLN A 75 4.43 1.48 9.43
C GLN A 75 4.78 0.32 10.37
N ARG A 76 3.92 0.01 11.31
CA ARG A 76 4.12 -1.10 12.22
C ARG A 76 3.41 -2.37 11.77
N LYS A 77 2.17 -2.25 11.36
CA LYS A 77 1.41 -3.41 10.88
C LYS A 77 2.08 -4.15 9.74
N PRO A 78 2.68 -3.48 8.77
CA PRO A 78 3.32 -4.20 7.68
C PRO A 78 4.64 -4.86 8.03
N GLU A 79 5.30 -4.43 9.08
CA GLU A 79 6.63 -4.96 9.40
C GLU A 79 6.74 -6.48 9.46
N PRO A 80 5.84 -7.19 10.13
CA PRO A 80 5.93 -8.66 10.18
C PRO A 80 5.73 -9.31 8.81
N PHE A 81 5.19 -8.57 7.85
CA PHE A 81 4.89 -9.12 6.53
C PHE A 81 5.92 -8.70 5.48
N ALA A 82 7.03 -8.11 5.88
CA ALA A 82 8.04 -7.66 4.93
C ALA A 82 8.42 -8.79 3.97
N GLY A 83 8.41 -8.50 2.70
CA GLY A 83 8.72 -9.48 1.67
C GLY A 83 7.59 -10.44 1.33
N GLN A 84 6.44 -10.32 1.99
CA GLN A 84 5.33 -11.24 1.78
C GLN A 84 4.21 -10.58 0.99
N ARG A 85 3.46 -11.43 0.31
CA ARG A 85 2.28 -10.98 -0.40
C ARG A 85 1.12 -10.92 0.58
N VAL A 86 0.42 -9.82 0.59
CA VAL A 86 -0.63 -9.56 1.57
C VAL A 86 -1.87 -8.93 0.94
N LEU A 87 -2.93 -8.93 1.72
CA LEU A 87 -4.13 -8.16 1.43
C LEU A 87 -4.17 -7.02 2.45
N VAL A 88 -4.23 -5.80 1.95
CA VAL A 88 -4.33 -4.62 2.80
C VAL A 88 -5.70 -4.01 2.58
N THR A 89 -6.47 -3.86 3.64
CA THR A 89 -7.77 -3.22 3.56
C THR A 89 -7.64 -1.81 4.12
N GLY A 90 -8.15 -0.85 3.41
CA GLY A 90 -8.06 0.54 3.83
C GLY A 90 -8.66 1.49 2.83
N THR A 91 -8.37 2.76 3.02
CA THR A 91 -8.87 3.82 2.17
C THR A 91 -7.71 4.48 1.44
N LEU A 92 -7.82 4.61 0.14
CA LEU A 92 -6.77 5.20 -0.68
C LEU A 92 -6.91 6.71 -0.77
N ASP A 93 -5.82 7.40 -0.46
CA ASP A 93 -5.68 8.81 -0.80
C ASP A 93 -4.96 8.83 -2.15
N ALA A 94 -5.70 9.10 -3.21
CA ALA A 94 -5.16 9.01 -4.55
C ALA A 94 -4.13 10.09 -4.86
N LYS A 95 -4.19 11.22 -4.17
CA LYS A 95 -3.24 12.29 -4.43
C LYS A 95 -1.84 11.95 -3.98
N THR A 96 -1.73 11.30 -2.84
CA THR A 96 -0.43 10.93 -2.28
C THR A 96 -0.11 9.47 -2.50
N LYS A 97 -1.02 8.70 -3.05
CA LYS A 97 -0.93 7.25 -3.21
C LYS A 97 -0.63 6.61 -1.87
N THR A 98 -1.38 7.02 -0.86
CA THR A 98 -1.24 6.47 0.49
C THR A 98 -2.50 5.69 0.85
N ILE A 99 -2.31 4.49 1.36
CA ILE A 99 -3.42 3.69 1.88
C ILE A 99 -3.48 3.92 3.39
N HIS A 100 -4.62 4.40 3.87
CA HIS A 100 -4.87 4.48 5.29
C HIS A 100 -5.32 3.11 5.74
N VAL A 101 -4.41 2.39 6.39
CA VAL A 101 -4.55 0.96 6.64
C VAL A 101 -5.50 0.65 7.78
N ASP A 102 -6.43 -0.27 7.52
CA ASP A 102 -7.27 -0.83 8.56
C ASP A 102 -6.72 -2.16 9.00
N SER A 103 -6.35 -3.02 8.07
CA SER A 103 -5.83 -4.34 8.41
C SER A 103 -4.92 -4.89 7.31
N ASN A 104 -4.06 -5.81 7.71
CA ASN A 104 -3.21 -6.58 6.82
C ASN A 104 -3.43 -8.04 7.10
N THR A 105 -3.53 -8.85 6.06
CA THR A 105 -3.56 -10.30 6.21
C THR A 105 -2.73 -10.94 5.10
N THR A 106 -2.22 -12.13 5.34
CA THR A 106 -1.44 -12.84 4.34
C THR A 106 -2.33 -13.18 3.15
N ALA A 107 -1.85 -12.96 1.95
CA ALA A 107 -2.57 -13.33 0.75
C ALA A 107 -2.28 -14.80 0.44
N ARG A 108 -3.31 -15.51 -0.02
CA ARG A 108 -3.13 -16.90 -0.35
C ARG A 108 -3.24 -17.16 -1.81
#